data_0f8ea0bb18dbc8474f994c489aad945d
#
_entry.id   0f8ea0bb18dbc8474f994c489aad945d
#
_cell.length_a   1.000
_cell.length_b   1.000
_cell.length_c   1.000
_cell.angle_alpha   90.00
_cell.angle_beta   90.00
_cell.angle_gamma   90.00
#
_symmetry.space_group_name_H-M   'P 1'
#
loop_
_entity.id
_entity.type
_entity.pdbx_description
1 polymer ?
#
loop_
_entity_poly.entity_id
_entity_poly.type
_entity_poly.pdbx_seq_one_letter_code
_entity_poly.pdbx_strand_id
1 'polypeptide(L)'
;ASIMIDFGGGEVSLFPDLDVTPDLTLLTLLESVVADAGVTFETKVYEGLGISVNRIGDSLSGTDNHFWIYWVNNAMVPVGADKYLVKPGDIVHWKFEGFADE
;
A
#
# COMPACT_ATOMS: atom_id res chain seq x y z
N ALA A 1 12.64 6.49 -2.41
CA ALA A 1 11.31 6.52 -1.76
C ALA A 1 11.32 5.75 -0.45
N SER A 2 10.33 5.99 0.38
CA SER A 2 10.13 5.19 1.58
C SER A 2 8.67 4.73 1.64
N ILE A 3 8.45 3.57 2.28
CA ILE A 3 7.10 3.04 2.48
C ILE A 3 6.91 2.77 3.97
N MET A 4 5.80 3.25 4.52
CA MET A 4 5.36 2.92 5.86
C MET A 4 4.07 2.14 5.75
N ILE A 5 3.97 1.01 6.45
CA ILE A 5 2.77 0.19 6.48
C ILE A 5 2.23 0.17 7.90
N ASP A 6 1.04 0.72 8.08
CA ASP A 6 0.34 0.78 9.36
C ASP A 6 -0.76 -0.28 9.34
N PHE A 7 -0.59 -1.33 10.13
CA PHE A 7 -1.52 -2.45 10.17
C PHE A 7 -2.74 -2.18 11.07
N GLY A 8 -2.79 -1.00 11.69
CA GLY A 8 -3.77 -0.72 12.72
C GLY A 8 -3.31 -1.30 14.06
N GLY A 9 -3.96 -0.94 15.15
CA GLY A 9 -3.61 -1.49 16.47
C GLY A 9 -2.21 -1.14 16.95
N GLY A 10 -1.54 -0.16 16.36
CA GLY A 10 -0.21 0.27 16.78
C GLY A 10 0.96 -0.43 16.10
N GLU A 11 0.71 -1.40 15.25
CA GLU A 11 1.78 -2.09 14.54
C GLU A 11 2.11 -1.37 13.22
N VAL A 12 3.37 -0.98 13.07
CA VAL A 12 3.86 -0.23 11.91
C VAL A 12 5.17 -0.83 11.44
N SER A 13 5.30 -1.00 10.12
CA SER A 13 6.56 -1.39 9.48
C SER A 13 7.06 -0.25 8.61
N LEU A 14 8.36 0.03 8.65
CA LEU A 14 8.98 1.12 7.90
C LEU A 14 10.06 0.57 6.99
N PHE A 15 10.01 0.97 5.72
CA PHE A 15 10.99 0.57 4.70
C PHE A 15 11.57 1.84 4.08
N PRO A 16 12.70 2.35 4.62
CA PRO A 16 13.29 3.59 4.14
C PRO A 16 14.26 3.36 2.97
N ASP A 17 14.59 4.43 2.28
CA ASP A 17 15.66 4.47 1.28
C ASP A 17 15.50 3.44 0.16
N LEU A 18 14.29 3.32 -0.34
CA LEU A 18 13.99 2.41 -1.45
C LEU A 18 14.42 3.03 -2.79
N ASP A 19 15.05 2.22 -3.63
CA ASP A 19 15.47 2.65 -4.96
C ASP A 19 14.26 2.81 -5.88
N VAL A 20 14.27 3.88 -6.69
CA VAL A 20 13.22 4.13 -7.65
C VAL A 20 13.82 4.08 -9.05
N THR A 21 13.30 3.18 -9.88
CA THR A 21 13.67 3.08 -11.28
C THR A 21 12.62 3.80 -12.15
N PRO A 22 12.94 4.15 -13.40
CA PRO A 22 11.94 4.73 -14.30
C PRO A 22 10.73 3.80 -14.47
N ASP A 23 9.54 4.40 -14.50
CA ASP A 23 8.27 3.68 -14.73
C ASP A 23 7.92 2.65 -13.65
N LEU A 24 8.45 2.83 -12.44
CA LEU A 24 8.14 1.93 -11.31
C LEU A 24 6.78 2.27 -10.74
N THR A 25 5.84 1.32 -10.78
CA THR A 25 4.55 1.50 -10.13
C THR A 25 4.67 1.27 -8.63
N LEU A 26 3.80 1.92 -7.88
CA LEU A 26 3.77 1.73 -6.42
C LEU A 26 3.45 0.28 -6.06
N LEU A 27 2.58 -0.36 -6.83
CA LEU A 27 2.23 -1.76 -6.59
C LEU A 27 3.46 -2.66 -6.73
N THR A 28 4.26 -2.48 -7.78
CA THR A 28 5.48 -3.28 -7.99
C THR A 28 6.48 -3.05 -6.86
N LEU A 29 6.64 -1.81 -6.43
CA LEU A 29 7.55 -1.49 -5.33
C LEU A 29 7.08 -2.14 -4.03
N LEU A 30 5.78 -2.06 -3.74
CA LEU A 30 5.22 -2.67 -2.54
C LEU A 30 5.38 -4.19 -2.55
N GLU A 31 5.10 -4.84 -3.70
CA GLU A 31 5.28 -6.28 -3.84
C GLU A 31 6.72 -6.70 -3.53
N SER A 32 7.68 -5.95 -4.05
CA SER A 32 9.09 -6.20 -3.82
C SER A 32 9.47 -6.10 -2.35
N VAL A 33 8.98 -5.07 -1.68
CA VAL A 33 9.27 -4.80 -0.27
C VAL A 33 8.70 -5.90 0.63
N VAL A 34 7.45 -6.29 0.42
CA VAL A 34 6.81 -7.31 1.26
C VAL A 34 7.38 -8.70 0.98
N ALA A 35 7.79 -8.98 -0.25
CA ALA A 35 8.45 -10.24 -0.60
C ALA A 35 9.79 -10.37 0.13
N ASP A 36 10.59 -9.32 0.14
CA ASP A 36 11.88 -9.30 0.84
C ASP A 36 11.69 -9.47 2.34
N ALA A 37 10.62 -8.93 2.89
CA ALA A 37 10.32 -9.02 4.32
C ALA A 37 9.65 -10.34 4.71
N GLY A 38 9.28 -11.19 3.74
CA GLY A 38 8.59 -12.43 4.00
C GLY A 38 7.14 -12.25 4.45
N VAL A 39 6.52 -11.15 4.06
CA VAL A 39 5.16 -10.80 4.46
C VAL A 39 4.17 -11.29 3.40
N THR A 40 3.08 -11.90 3.84
CA THR A 40 2.00 -12.34 2.94
C THR A 40 1.38 -11.14 2.25
N PHE A 41 1.15 -11.27 0.93
CA PHE A 41 0.63 -10.16 0.14
C PHE A 41 -0.34 -10.69 -0.92
N GLU A 42 -1.52 -10.09 -0.99
CA GLU A 42 -2.54 -10.46 -1.96
C GLU A 42 -3.14 -9.22 -2.59
N THR A 43 -3.46 -9.32 -3.87
CA THR A 43 -4.13 -8.25 -4.61
C THR A 43 -5.46 -8.77 -5.16
N LYS A 44 -6.32 -7.83 -5.53
CA LYS A 44 -7.60 -8.16 -6.17
C LYS A 44 -7.80 -7.24 -7.36
N VAL A 45 -8.15 -7.81 -8.50
CA VAL A 45 -8.42 -7.06 -9.71
C VAL A 45 -9.89 -6.64 -9.74
N TYR A 46 -10.12 -5.35 -9.91
CA TYR A 46 -11.46 -4.80 -10.11
C TYR A 46 -11.56 -4.35 -11.56
N GLU A 47 -12.36 -5.01 -12.34
CA GLU A 47 -12.51 -4.70 -13.76
C GLU A 47 -12.89 -3.25 -13.96
N GLY A 48 -12.12 -2.55 -14.81
CA GLY A 48 -12.31 -1.13 -15.08
C GLY A 48 -11.76 -0.17 -14.04
N LEU A 49 -11.35 -0.66 -12.85
CA LEU A 49 -10.84 0.19 -11.76
C LEU A 49 -9.37 -0.05 -11.44
N GLY A 50 -8.82 -1.20 -11.86
CA GLY A 50 -7.44 -1.53 -11.61
C GLY A 50 -7.26 -2.58 -10.52
N ILE A 51 -6.06 -2.61 -9.95
CA ILE A 51 -5.67 -3.61 -8.96
C ILE A 51 -5.63 -2.97 -7.58
N SER A 52 -6.32 -3.59 -6.63
CA SER A 52 -6.35 -3.14 -5.24
C SER A 52 -5.56 -4.08 -4.35
N VAL A 53 -4.93 -3.54 -3.32
CA VAL A 53 -4.26 -4.35 -2.31
C VAL A 53 -5.34 -4.95 -1.41
N ASN A 54 -5.35 -6.29 -1.34
CA ASN A 54 -6.35 -7.02 -0.59
C ASN A 54 -5.84 -7.49 0.77
N ARG A 55 -4.58 -7.88 0.85
CA ARG A 55 -3.98 -8.36 2.10
C ARG A 55 -2.52 -7.94 2.20
N ILE A 56 -2.12 -7.46 3.38
CA ILE A 56 -0.72 -7.33 3.76
C ILE A 56 -0.60 -7.97 5.14
N GLY A 57 0.23 -9.01 5.24
CA GLY A 57 0.37 -9.78 6.47
C GLY A 57 -0.94 -10.46 6.84
N ASP A 58 -1.39 -10.26 8.06
CA ASP A 58 -2.62 -10.86 8.56
C ASP A 58 -3.84 -9.94 8.38
N SER A 59 -3.66 -8.78 7.76
CA SER A 59 -4.72 -7.78 7.62
C SER A 59 -5.36 -7.86 6.24
N LEU A 60 -6.58 -8.37 6.20
CA LEU A 60 -7.36 -8.58 4.97
C LEU A 60 -8.40 -7.47 4.81
N SER A 61 -8.36 -6.78 3.67
CA SER A 61 -9.35 -5.75 3.34
C SER A 61 -10.77 -6.30 3.41
N GLY A 62 -11.66 -5.55 4.03
CA GLY A 62 -13.03 -5.95 4.28
C GLY A 62 -13.27 -6.49 5.68
N THR A 63 -12.22 -6.81 6.44
CA THR A 63 -12.35 -7.27 7.81
C THR A 63 -12.75 -6.12 8.72
N ASP A 64 -13.84 -6.27 9.46
CA ASP A 64 -14.35 -5.24 10.38
C ASP A 64 -14.42 -3.85 9.75
N ASN A 65 -14.78 -3.80 8.48
CA ASN A 65 -14.90 -2.55 7.72
C ASN A 65 -13.58 -1.77 7.61
N HIS A 66 -12.46 -2.49 7.60
CA HIS A 66 -11.14 -1.91 7.38
C HIS A 66 -10.65 -2.26 5.98
N PHE A 67 -9.95 -1.29 5.34
CA PHE A 67 -9.45 -1.45 3.98
C PHE A 67 -8.07 -0.86 3.86
N TRP A 68 -7.23 -1.42 2.95
CA TRP A 68 -5.91 -0.88 2.66
C TRP A 68 -6.04 0.36 1.78
N ILE A 69 -5.58 1.49 2.29
CA ILE A 69 -5.59 2.79 1.60
C ILE A 69 -4.17 3.35 1.66
N TYR A 70 -3.79 4.13 0.66
CA TYR A 70 -2.46 4.72 0.66
C TYR A 70 -2.49 6.22 0.40
N TRP A 71 -1.47 6.86 0.93
CA TRP A 71 -1.19 8.29 0.74
C TRP A 71 0.22 8.42 0.21
N VAL A 72 0.48 9.44 -0.60
CA VAL A 72 1.83 9.81 -1.05
C VAL A 72 2.07 11.24 -0.63
N ASN A 73 3.14 11.47 0.13
CA ASN A 73 3.49 12.79 0.65
C ASN A 73 2.31 13.45 1.36
N ASN A 74 1.61 12.67 2.18
CA ASN A 74 0.44 13.07 2.98
C ASN A 74 -0.81 13.42 2.19
N ALA A 75 -0.84 13.08 0.91
CA ALA A 75 -2.02 13.32 0.07
C ALA A 75 -2.59 11.99 -0.42
N MET A 76 -3.92 11.85 -0.32
CA MET A 76 -4.61 10.68 -0.86
C MET A 76 -4.52 10.70 -2.38
N VAL A 77 -4.14 9.57 -2.98
CA VAL A 77 -3.97 9.47 -4.42
C VAL A 77 -5.23 8.85 -5.03
N PRO A 78 -5.83 9.49 -6.06
CA PRO A 78 -7.12 9.04 -6.60
C PRO A 78 -7.02 7.92 -7.64
N VAL A 79 -5.87 7.24 -7.72
CA VAL A 79 -5.68 6.12 -8.66
C VAL A 79 -5.16 4.90 -7.91
N GLY A 80 -5.33 3.73 -8.49
CA GLY A 80 -4.82 2.49 -7.93
C GLY A 80 -3.29 2.47 -7.90
N ALA A 81 -2.73 1.66 -6.99
CA ALA A 81 -1.28 1.55 -6.85
C ALA A 81 -0.61 0.99 -8.11
N ASP A 82 -1.36 0.28 -8.95
CA ASP A 82 -0.87 -0.23 -10.22
C ASP A 82 -0.72 0.87 -11.28
N LYS A 83 -1.25 2.07 -11.02
CA LYS A 83 -1.22 3.19 -11.94
C LYS A 83 -0.38 4.37 -11.46
N TYR A 84 -0.04 4.40 -10.18
CA TYR A 84 0.79 5.47 -9.64
C TYR A 84 2.26 5.17 -9.87
N LEU A 85 2.98 6.09 -10.53
CA LEU A 85 4.43 5.96 -10.76
C LEU A 85 5.18 6.64 -9.63
N VAL A 86 5.98 5.86 -8.92
CA VAL A 86 6.76 6.34 -7.78
C VAL A 86 7.88 7.25 -8.25
N LYS A 87 8.13 8.33 -7.51
CA LYS A 87 9.20 9.28 -7.79
C LYS A 87 10.24 9.23 -6.67
N PRO A 88 11.51 9.55 -7.00
CA PRO A 88 12.53 9.67 -5.95
C PRO A 88 12.08 10.68 -4.89
N GLY A 89 12.23 10.31 -3.62
CA GLY A 89 11.83 11.16 -2.51
C GLY A 89 10.39 11.03 -2.07
N ASP A 90 9.58 10.24 -2.76
CA ASP A 90 8.20 10.01 -2.34
C ASP A 90 8.15 9.30 -0.99
N ILE A 91 7.25 9.76 -0.13
CA ILE A 91 6.97 9.15 1.15
C ILE A 91 5.58 8.53 1.05
N VAL A 92 5.53 7.20 1.06
CA VAL A 92 4.30 6.44 0.86
C VAL A 92 3.83 5.89 2.21
N HIS A 93 2.56 6.05 2.49
CA HIS A 93 1.94 5.55 3.71
C HIS A 93 0.78 4.63 3.32
N TRP A 94 0.92 3.35 3.63
CA TRP A 94 -0.16 2.38 3.52
C TRP A 94 -0.78 2.18 4.88
N LYS A 95 -2.10 2.31 4.97
CA LYS A 95 -2.80 2.18 6.25
C LYS A 95 -4.01 1.28 6.11
N PHE A 96 -4.16 0.37 7.07
CA PHE A 96 -5.35 -0.46 7.20
C PHE A 96 -6.39 0.37 7.94
N GLU A 97 -7.18 1.13 7.18
CA GLU A 97 -8.07 2.18 7.70
C GLU A 97 -9.46 1.64 7.94
N GLY A 98 -9.98 1.91 9.15
CA GLY A 98 -11.35 1.58 9.47
C GLY A 98 -12.31 2.69 9.06
N PHE A 99 -13.45 2.31 8.52
CA PHE A 99 -14.53 3.23 8.18
C PHE A 99 -15.68 2.95 9.12
N ALA A 100 -15.99 3.92 9.99
CA ALA A 100 -17.04 3.77 10.96
C ALA A 100 -18.40 3.72 10.26
N ASP A 101 -19.25 2.84 10.75
CA ASP A 101 -20.64 2.78 10.33
C ASP A 101 -21.41 3.78 11.18
N GLU A 102 -21.78 4.87 10.59
CA GLU A 102 -22.51 5.92 11.27
C GLU A 102 -24.02 5.75 11.14
#